data_ea944982445288f1947ecb79a133a79a
#
_entry.id   ea944982445288f1947ecb79a133a79a
#
_cell.length_a   1.000
_cell.length_b   1.000
_cell.length_c   1.000
_cell.angle_alpha   90.00
_cell.angle_beta   90.00
_cell.angle_gamma   90.00
#
_symmetry.space_group_name_H-M   'P 1'
#
loop_
_entity.id
_entity.type
_entity.pdbx_description
1 polymer ?
#
loop_
_entity_poly.entity_id
_entity_poly.type
_entity_poly.pdbx_seq_one_letter_code
_entity_poly.pdbx_strand_id
1 'polypeptide(L)'
;QENQVTAQQSLVDVAQNELNQAKAPISNDENVLNQALLEQSQVEQSIRESQNYLATLQASQQNGSDTVAQIESDIQLAQTRLTDLKAVIATKEAELAALEQAAASSPAQLSQATYEGYLQHLANNGNEAAASALALYKRSREEDGLTVGESATLQANLRALEIADAINAYRRNAGLPELKLDPYSFPASQVQLEYFKKANWHMFKYLPNENVAYGFSPAGAVDFWFNEKATYQKMAAQYGLSTDETQIDANDIYMKIGAEAFAKVGHYLQMLDNKATALSVAYDPTNAMSEAAFLHSPVTSAVTTSELAQQLRQGAGATTTRADVKAKSDEVANL
;
A
#
# COMPACT_ATOMS: atom_id res chain seq x y z
N GLN A 1 17.47 -34.92 -22.00
CA GLN A 1 18.22 -34.42 -20.83
C GLN A 1 18.32 -32.89 -20.87
N GLU A 2 18.67 -32.25 -22.01
CA GLU A 2 18.75 -30.79 -22.12
C GLU A 2 17.42 -30.09 -21.82
N ASN A 3 16.30 -30.59 -22.35
CA ASN A 3 14.98 -30.01 -22.07
C ASN A 3 14.56 -30.14 -20.60
N GLN A 4 15.02 -31.15 -19.88
CA GLN A 4 14.76 -31.29 -18.44
C GLN A 4 15.61 -30.30 -17.61
N VAL A 5 16.84 -30.07 -18.02
CA VAL A 5 17.73 -29.09 -17.36
C VAL A 5 17.19 -27.66 -17.55
N THR A 6 16.74 -27.34 -18.77
CA THR A 6 16.13 -26.03 -19.07
C THR A 6 14.84 -25.81 -18.28
N ALA A 7 13.98 -26.83 -18.16
CA ALA A 7 12.78 -26.74 -17.34
C ALA A 7 13.10 -26.58 -15.85
N GLN A 8 14.09 -27.28 -15.34
CA GLN A 8 14.52 -27.14 -13.96
C GLN A 8 15.16 -25.76 -13.70
N GLN A 9 15.94 -25.24 -14.65
CA GLN A 9 16.51 -23.90 -14.53
C GLN A 9 15.39 -22.84 -14.50
N SER A 10 14.37 -22.96 -15.35
CA SER A 10 13.21 -22.05 -15.33
C SER A 10 12.48 -22.09 -13.99
N LEU A 11 12.34 -23.26 -13.36
CA LEU A 11 11.73 -23.37 -12.04
C LEU A 11 12.59 -22.72 -10.95
N VAL A 12 13.91 -22.85 -11.03
CA VAL A 12 14.86 -22.18 -10.11
C VAL A 12 14.76 -20.66 -10.27
N ASP A 13 14.72 -20.16 -11.50
CA ASP A 13 14.62 -18.72 -11.76
C ASP A 13 13.29 -18.14 -11.26
N VAL A 14 12.19 -18.86 -11.42
CA VAL A 14 10.87 -18.50 -10.86
C VAL A 14 10.95 -18.47 -9.33
N ALA A 15 11.45 -19.53 -8.70
CA ALA A 15 11.58 -19.60 -7.25
C ALA A 15 12.48 -18.48 -6.68
N GLN A 16 13.56 -18.13 -7.39
CA GLN A 16 14.44 -17.03 -7.01
C GLN A 16 13.73 -15.67 -7.10
N ASN A 17 12.93 -15.46 -8.14
CA ASN A 17 12.12 -14.24 -8.27
C ASN A 17 11.08 -14.14 -7.16
N GLU A 18 10.38 -15.23 -6.86
CA GLU A 18 9.41 -15.30 -5.76
C GLU A 18 10.06 -15.00 -4.40
N LEU A 19 11.25 -15.55 -4.16
CA LEU A 19 12.02 -15.27 -2.95
C LEU A 19 12.39 -13.77 -2.84
N ASN A 20 12.83 -13.16 -3.94
CA ASN A 20 13.18 -11.75 -3.96
C ASN A 20 11.96 -10.85 -3.71
N GLN A 21 10.81 -11.22 -4.25
CA GLN A 21 9.55 -10.50 -4.02
C GLN A 21 9.03 -10.68 -2.59
N ALA A 22 9.20 -11.87 -2.01
CA ALA A 22 8.85 -12.11 -0.60
C ALA A 22 9.78 -11.35 0.38
N LYS A 23 11.01 -11.03 -0.03
CA LYS A 23 11.96 -10.23 0.78
C LYS A 23 11.67 -8.73 0.78
N ALA A 24 10.99 -8.19 -0.24
CA ALA A 24 10.77 -6.75 -0.34
C ALA A 24 9.99 -6.15 0.85
N PRO A 25 8.86 -6.75 1.31
CA PRO A 25 8.17 -6.25 2.51
C PRO A 25 9.03 -6.38 3.77
N ILE A 26 9.83 -7.45 3.89
CA ILE A 26 10.77 -7.64 5.02
C ILE A 26 11.76 -6.47 5.07
N SER A 27 12.34 -6.11 3.93
CA SER A 27 13.26 -4.97 3.85
C SER A 27 12.61 -3.64 4.25
N ASN A 28 11.33 -3.44 3.92
CA ASN A 28 10.60 -2.24 4.33
C ASN A 28 10.38 -2.20 5.86
N ASP A 29 9.98 -3.32 6.45
CA ASP A 29 9.78 -3.41 7.90
C ASP A 29 11.12 -3.31 8.66
N GLU A 30 12.21 -3.86 8.12
CA GLU A 30 13.57 -3.63 8.64
C GLU A 30 13.94 -2.13 8.63
N ASN A 31 13.59 -1.40 7.58
CA ASN A 31 13.84 0.05 7.51
C ASN A 31 13.03 0.81 8.57
N VAL A 32 11.75 0.46 8.76
CA VAL A 32 10.90 1.06 9.81
C VAL A 32 11.45 0.73 11.20
N LEU A 33 11.87 -0.51 11.44
CA LEU A 33 12.50 -0.92 12.70
C LEU A 33 13.79 -0.14 12.95
N ASN A 34 14.67 -0.04 11.95
CA ASN A 34 15.91 0.70 12.06
C ASN A 34 15.68 2.18 12.36
N GLN A 35 14.66 2.78 11.74
CA GLN A 35 14.28 4.17 12.03
C GLN A 35 13.77 4.32 13.45
N ALA A 36 12.90 3.42 13.93
CA ALA A 36 12.40 3.43 15.31
C ALA A 36 13.53 3.22 16.34
N LEU A 37 14.50 2.35 16.04
CA LEU A 37 15.71 2.18 16.87
C LEU A 37 16.58 3.43 16.92
N LEU A 38 16.72 4.13 15.81
CA LEU A 38 17.43 5.41 15.75
C LEU A 38 16.72 6.47 16.61
N GLU A 39 15.41 6.60 16.48
CA GLU A 39 14.58 7.50 17.29
C GLU A 39 14.67 7.15 18.78
N GLN A 40 14.61 5.86 19.12
CA GLN A 40 14.84 5.40 20.51
C GLN A 40 16.20 5.88 21.04
N SER A 41 17.26 5.69 20.27
CA SER A 41 18.60 6.12 20.66
C SER A 41 18.70 7.62 20.87
N GLN A 42 18.05 8.43 20.02
CA GLN A 42 18.02 9.89 20.15
C GLN A 42 17.25 10.32 21.40
N VAL A 43 16.12 9.68 21.71
CA VAL A 43 15.35 9.94 22.93
C VAL A 43 16.15 9.57 24.17
N GLU A 44 16.83 8.42 24.17
CA GLU A 44 17.71 7.98 25.27
C GLU A 44 18.87 8.98 25.50
N GLN A 45 19.45 9.50 24.42
CA GLN A 45 20.47 10.55 24.52
C GLN A 45 19.88 11.82 25.12
N SER A 46 18.72 12.27 24.67
CA SER A 46 18.04 13.47 25.20
C SER A 46 17.71 13.32 26.69
N ILE A 47 17.30 12.12 27.11
CA ILE A 47 17.09 11.83 28.56
C ILE A 47 18.40 11.99 29.34
N ARG A 48 19.52 11.41 28.86
CA ARG A 48 20.82 11.54 29.54
C ARG A 48 21.29 12.99 29.63
N GLU A 49 21.17 13.75 28.55
CA GLU A 49 21.52 15.17 28.50
C GLU A 49 20.70 15.99 29.51
N SER A 50 19.38 15.76 29.56
CA SER A 50 18.48 16.43 30.51
C SER A 50 18.78 16.04 31.96
N GLN A 51 19.12 14.79 32.23
CA GLN A 51 19.53 14.32 33.57
C GLN A 51 20.86 14.94 34.00
N ASN A 52 21.82 15.06 33.08
CA ASN A 52 23.10 15.74 33.36
C ASN A 52 22.90 17.23 33.64
N TYR A 53 22.04 17.88 32.87
CA TYR A 53 21.69 19.26 33.08
C TYR A 53 20.96 19.46 34.42
N LEU A 54 20.03 18.60 34.76
CA LEU A 54 19.36 18.58 36.07
C LEU A 54 20.38 18.43 37.22
N ALA A 55 21.32 17.51 37.10
CA ALA A 55 22.37 17.32 38.09
C ALA A 55 23.25 18.57 38.24
N THR A 56 23.55 19.25 37.14
CA THR A 56 24.32 20.50 37.15
C THR A 56 23.53 21.62 37.81
N LEU A 57 22.23 21.75 37.53
CA LEU A 57 21.36 22.73 38.16
C LEU A 57 21.17 22.49 39.66
N GLN A 58 21.01 21.20 40.05
CA GLN A 58 20.93 20.82 41.45
C GLN A 58 22.23 21.15 42.23
N ALA A 59 23.38 20.98 41.56
CA ALA A 59 24.68 21.35 42.16
C ALA A 59 24.90 22.84 42.27
N SER A 60 24.28 23.64 41.41
CA SER A 60 24.37 25.13 41.40
C SER A 60 23.24 25.84 42.20
N GLN A 61 22.61 25.13 43.06
CA GLN A 61 21.36 25.45 43.74
C GLN A 61 21.39 26.75 44.53
N GLN A 62 20.92 27.86 43.91
CA GLN A 62 20.30 28.97 44.67
C GLN A 62 19.18 29.75 43.92
N ASN A 63 18.94 29.54 42.60
CA ASN A 63 17.94 30.34 41.87
C ASN A 63 17.14 29.57 40.79
N GLY A 64 16.92 28.27 40.89
CA GLY A 64 16.46 27.50 39.77
C GLY A 64 15.23 26.61 39.94
N SER A 65 14.36 26.79 40.90
CA SER A 65 13.22 25.94 41.20
C SER A 65 12.31 25.67 39.97
N ASP A 66 11.97 26.71 39.22
CA ASP A 66 11.07 26.60 38.05
C ASP A 66 11.73 25.87 36.86
N THR A 67 13.05 26.11 36.70
CA THR A 67 13.82 25.44 35.62
C THR A 67 14.03 23.95 35.87
N VAL A 68 14.25 23.56 37.14
CA VAL A 68 14.35 22.14 37.54
C VAL A 68 13.03 21.41 37.32
N ALA A 69 11.91 22.00 37.71
CA ALA A 69 10.58 21.44 37.50
C ALA A 69 10.27 21.23 35.99
N GLN A 70 10.68 22.16 35.13
CA GLN A 70 10.51 22.03 33.70
C GLN A 70 11.35 20.87 33.14
N ILE A 71 12.62 20.73 33.55
CA ILE A 71 13.48 19.63 33.12
C ILE A 71 12.96 18.29 33.60
N GLU A 72 12.47 18.20 34.81
CA GLU A 72 11.82 16.98 35.33
C GLU A 72 10.60 16.59 34.50
N SER A 73 9.78 17.57 34.10
CA SER A 73 8.66 17.37 33.20
C SER A 73 9.12 16.87 31.82
N ASP A 74 10.17 17.47 31.27
CA ASP A 74 10.73 17.08 29.95
C ASP A 74 11.32 15.66 30.00
N ILE A 75 11.98 15.29 31.11
CA ILE A 75 12.48 13.93 31.32
C ILE A 75 11.31 12.94 31.38
N GLN A 76 10.23 13.24 32.10
CA GLN A 76 9.04 12.37 32.14
C GLN A 76 8.40 12.22 30.78
N LEU A 77 8.26 13.30 30.01
CA LEU A 77 7.74 13.24 28.66
C LEU A 77 8.61 12.39 27.73
N ALA A 78 9.93 12.55 27.79
CA ALA A 78 10.88 11.77 27.01
C ALA A 78 10.85 10.28 27.42
N GLN A 79 10.69 9.97 28.70
CA GLN A 79 10.52 8.58 29.18
C GLN A 79 9.23 7.95 28.69
N THR A 80 8.13 8.71 28.64
CA THR A 80 6.86 8.24 28.07
C THR A 80 7.03 7.88 26.60
N ARG A 81 7.62 8.81 25.82
CA ARG A 81 7.91 8.58 24.40
C ARG A 81 8.81 7.35 24.16
N LEU A 82 9.82 7.16 25.00
CA LEU A 82 10.68 5.98 24.94
C LEU A 82 9.88 4.69 25.16
N THR A 83 8.94 4.69 26.09
CA THR A 83 8.05 3.54 26.34
C THR A 83 7.17 3.26 25.12
N ASP A 84 6.58 4.29 24.52
CA ASP A 84 5.74 4.17 23.34
C ASP A 84 6.54 3.63 22.14
N LEU A 85 7.75 4.17 21.93
CA LEU A 85 8.64 3.69 20.86
C LEU A 85 9.04 2.22 21.05
N LYS A 86 9.33 1.79 22.29
CA LYS A 86 9.61 0.37 22.59
C LYS A 86 8.43 -0.53 22.27
N ALA A 87 7.20 -0.07 22.51
CA ALA A 87 5.99 -0.82 22.16
C ALA A 87 5.84 -0.92 20.62
N VAL A 88 6.10 0.16 19.89
CA VAL A 88 6.10 0.16 18.41
C VAL A 88 7.17 -0.79 17.86
N ILE A 89 8.39 -0.75 18.39
CA ILE A 89 9.47 -1.66 17.99
C ILE A 89 9.05 -3.11 18.19
N ALA A 90 8.55 -3.48 19.37
CA ALA A 90 8.12 -4.85 19.67
C ALA A 90 7.00 -5.32 18.69
N THR A 91 6.07 -4.42 18.33
CA THR A 91 5.03 -4.72 17.34
C THR A 91 5.65 -4.98 15.98
N LYS A 92 6.60 -4.14 15.53
CA LYS A 92 7.27 -4.30 14.22
C LYS A 92 8.15 -5.54 14.16
N GLU A 93 8.83 -5.90 15.23
CA GLU A 93 9.59 -7.14 15.33
C GLU A 93 8.68 -8.38 15.20
N ALA A 94 7.49 -8.36 15.83
CA ALA A 94 6.52 -9.44 15.70
C ALA A 94 5.94 -9.52 14.27
N GLU A 95 5.64 -8.38 13.64
CA GLU A 95 5.21 -8.32 12.25
C GLU A 95 6.30 -8.86 11.30
N LEU A 96 7.55 -8.46 11.49
CA LEU A 96 8.69 -8.94 10.70
C LEU A 96 8.84 -10.46 10.82
N ALA A 97 8.82 -11.00 12.05
CA ALA A 97 8.90 -12.44 12.28
C ALA A 97 7.75 -13.21 11.60
N ALA A 98 6.52 -12.65 11.64
CA ALA A 98 5.38 -13.24 10.95
C ALA A 98 5.54 -13.21 9.41
N LEU A 99 6.09 -12.13 8.85
CA LEU A 99 6.39 -12.00 7.43
C LEU A 99 7.49 -12.98 6.99
N GLU A 100 8.56 -13.12 7.76
CA GLU A 100 9.64 -14.09 7.51
C GLU A 100 9.12 -15.52 7.52
N GLN A 101 8.28 -15.87 8.50
CA GLN A 101 7.64 -17.18 8.57
C GLN A 101 6.71 -17.42 7.36
N ALA A 102 5.91 -16.43 6.97
CA ALA A 102 5.03 -16.53 5.81
C ALA A 102 5.82 -16.65 4.50
N ALA A 103 6.92 -15.89 4.35
CA ALA A 103 7.82 -15.96 3.20
C ALA A 103 8.51 -17.32 3.09
N ALA A 104 8.92 -17.91 4.22
CA ALA A 104 9.53 -19.24 4.24
C ALA A 104 8.53 -20.36 3.90
N SER A 105 7.23 -20.13 4.15
CA SER A 105 6.22 -21.19 4.08
C SER A 105 5.65 -21.44 2.68
N SER A 106 5.66 -20.47 1.74
CA SER A 106 4.90 -20.66 0.48
C SER A 106 5.11 -19.66 -0.68
N PRO A 107 6.30 -19.39 -1.23
CA PRO A 107 6.39 -18.58 -2.45
C PRO A 107 5.53 -19.17 -3.60
N ALA A 108 5.56 -20.48 -3.77
CA ALA A 108 4.81 -21.18 -4.81
C ALA A 108 3.27 -21.10 -4.61
N GLN A 109 2.79 -21.01 -3.39
CA GLN A 109 1.34 -20.89 -3.13
C GLN A 109 0.81 -19.48 -3.45
N LEU A 110 1.58 -18.43 -3.21
CA LEU A 110 1.17 -17.05 -3.50
C LEU A 110 1.03 -16.78 -5.00
N SER A 111 1.88 -17.37 -5.84
CA SER A 111 1.79 -17.21 -7.30
C SER A 111 0.65 -18.00 -7.92
N GLN A 112 0.17 -19.05 -7.24
CA GLN A 112 -0.94 -19.88 -7.70
C GLN A 112 -2.29 -19.46 -7.12
N ALA A 113 -2.30 -18.88 -5.92
CA ALA A 113 -3.50 -18.41 -5.27
C ALA A 113 -4.00 -17.10 -5.92
N THR A 114 -5.32 -16.93 -5.99
CA THR A 114 -5.96 -15.77 -6.60
C THR A 114 -6.71 -14.92 -5.55
N TYR A 115 -6.84 -13.62 -5.82
CA TYR A 115 -7.63 -12.71 -5.00
C TYR A 115 -9.12 -13.10 -5.02
N GLU A 116 -9.63 -13.56 -6.16
CA GLU A 116 -10.98 -14.09 -6.28
C GLU A 116 -11.18 -15.31 -5.35
N GLY A 117 -10.20 -16.24 -5.31
CA GLY A 117 -10.21 -17.37 -4.39
C GLY A 117 -10.15 -16.96 -2.91
N TYR A 118 -9.34 -15.96 -2.59
CA TYR A 118 -9.29 -15.37 -1.24
C TYR A 118 -10.63 -14.77 -0.83
N LEU A 119 -11.26 -13.97 -1.67
CA LEU A 119 -12.59 -13.42 -1.41
C LEU A 119 -13.67 -14.50 -1.30
N GLN A 120 -13.59 -15.56 -2.13
CA GLN A 120 -14.51 -16.70 -2.05
C GLN A 120 -14.38 -17.42 -0.69
N HIS A 121 -13.16 -17.61 -0.20
CA HIS A 121 -12.95 -18.15 1.14
C HIS A 121 -13.61 -17.28 2.22
N LEU A 122 -13.42 -15.96 2.16
CA LEU A 122 -14.05 -15.04 3.12
C LEU A 122 -15.58 -15.07 3.02
N ALA A 123 -16.14 -15.07 1.82
CA ALA A 123 -17.58 -15.10 1.58
C ALA A 123 -18.20 -16.40 2.10
N ASN A 124 -17.55 -17.54 1.90
CA ASN A 124 -17.99 -18.84 2.44
C ASN A 124 -17.99 -18.87 3.97
N ASN A 125 -17.19 -18.02 4.61
CA ASN A 125 -17.17 -17.82 6.07
C ASN A 125 -18.09 -16.67 6.55
N GLY A 126 -19.03 -16.22 5.71
CA GLY A 126 -20.06 -15.27 6.08
C GLY A 126 -19.67 -13.79 5.90
N ASN A 127 -18.60 -13.48 5.20
CA ASN A 127 -18.21 -12.10 4.91
C ASN A 127 -19.01 -11.55 3.71
N GLU A 128 -20.03 -10.74 3.98
CA GLU A 128 -20.91 -10.15 2.96
C GLU A 128 -20.18 -9.16 2.03
N ALA A 129 -19.21 -8.42 2.54
CA ALA A 129 -18.43 -7.50 1.73
C ALA A 129 -17.58 -8.26 0.69
N ALA A 130 -16.99 -9.40 1.09
CA ALA A 130 -16.28 -10.28 0.17
C ALA A 130 -17.22 -10.87 -0.89
N ALA A 131 -18.44 -11.27 -0.52
CA ALA A 131 -19.44 -11.76 -1.48
C ALA A 131 -19.84 -10.68 -2.49
N SER A 132 -19.99 -9.44 -2.04
CA SER A 132 -20.27 -8.29 -2.92
C SER A 132 -19.11 -7.99 -3.86
N ALA A 133 -17.87 -8.06 -3.36
CA ALA A 133 -16.66 -7.86 -4.16
C ALA A 133 -16.50 -8.96 -5.23
N LEU A 134 -16.84 -10.21 -4.93
CA LEU A 134 -16.87 -11.32 -5.91
C LEU A 134 -17.89 -11.09 -7.03
N ALA A 135 -19.05 -10.53 -6.71
CA ALA A 135 -20.09 -10.24 -7.71
C ALA A 135 -19.57 -9.25 -8.77
N LEU A 136 -18.60 -8.40 -8.45
CA LEU A 136 -17.98 -7.48 -9.40
C LEU A 136 -17.17 -8.25 -10.46
N TYR A 137 -16.36 -9.25 -10.10
CA TYR A 137 -15.67 -10.09 -11.09
C TYR A 137 -16.63 -10.80 -12.03
N LYS A 138 -17.73 -11.33 -11.49
CA LYS A 138 -18.78 -11.96 -12.32
C LYS A 138 -19.37 -10.95 -13.30
N ARG A 139 -19.79 -9.80 -12.78
CA ARG A 139 -20.40 -8.74 -13.59
C ARG A 139 -19.45 -8.22 -14.68
N SER A 140 -18.17 -8.02 -14.38
CA SER A 140 -17.19 -7.55 -15.37
C SER A 140 -17.00 -8.56 -16.50
N ARG A 141 -17.03 -9.87 -16.21
CA ARG A 141 -16.98 -10.92 -17.23
C ARG A 141 -18.23 -10.92 -18.10
N GLU A 142 -19.41 -10.80 -17.50
CA GLU A 142 -20.70 -10.89 -18.19
C GLU A 142 -21.04 -9.63 -19.00
N GLU A 143 -20.80 -8.45 -18.43
CA GLU A 143 -21.21 -7.17 -19.04
C GLU A 143 -20.11 -6.54 -19.91
N ASP A 144 -18.84 -6.66 -19.49
CA ASP A 144 -17.72 -5.93 -20.12
C ASP A 144 -16.79 -6.86 -20.92
N GLY A 145 -16.96 -8.18 -20.79
CA GLY A 145 -16.08 -9.16 -21.41
C GLY A 145 -14.63 -9.07 -20.90
N LEU A 146 -14.46 -8.65 -19.62
CA LEU A 146 -13.18 -8.50 -18.96
C LEU A 146 -12.93 -9.68 -18.01
N THR A 147 -11.76 -10.28 -18.14
CA THR A 147 -11.27 -11.30 -17.22
C THR A 147 -9.94 -10.84 -16.65
N VAL A 148 -9.86 -10.79 -15.33
CA VAL A 148 -8.64 -10.36 -14.65
C VAL A 148 -7.55 -11.43 -14.82
N GLY A 149 -6.36 -10.99 -15.23
CA GLY A 149 -5.19 -11.83 -15.49
C GLY A 149 -4.24 -11.95 -14.30
N GLU A 150 -2.96 -11.63 -14.53
CA GLU A 150 -1.89 -11.77 -13.53
C GLU A 150 -2.07 -10.86 -12.32
N SER A 151 -2.75 -9.70 -12.47
CA SER A 151 -3.08 -8.81 -11.36
C SER A 151 -4.00 -9.45 -10.30
N ALA A 152 -4.69 -10.56 -10.64
CA ALA A 152 -5.50 -11.32 -9.69
C ALA A 152 -4.70 -12.25 -8.78
N THR A 153 -3.41 -12.52 -9.02
CA THR A 153 -2.63 -13.39 -8.13
C THR A 153 -2.41 -12.72 -6.77
N LEU A 154 -2.37 -13.49 -5.69
CA LEU A 154 -2.07 -12.92 -4.37
C LEU A 154 -0.67 -12.29 -4.34
N GLN A 155 0.27 -12.84 -5.11
CA GLN A 155 1.60 -12.26 -5.28
C GLN A 155 1.55 -10.86 -5.93
N ALA A 156 0.78 -10.69 -7.00
CA ALA A 156 0.60 -9.39 -7.64
C ALA A 156 -0.10 -8.38 -6.70
N ASN A 157 -1.06 -8.84 -5.89
CA ASN A 157 -1.71 -8.00 -4.88
C ASN A 157 -0.75 -7.59 -3.77
N LEU A 158 0.13 -8.47 -3.30
CA LEU A 158 1.18 -8.09 -2.35
C LEU A 158 2.12 -7.02 -2.93
N ARG A 159 2.45 -7.11 -4.22
CA ARG A 159 3.23 -6.08 -4.90
C ARG A 159 2.45 -4.77 -5.10
N ALA A 160 1.13 -4.85 -5.32
CA ALA A 160 0.29 -3.65 -5.41
C ALA A 160 0.31 -2.81 -4.11
N LEU A 161 0.57 -3.44 -2.95
CA LEU A 161 0.69 -2.71 -1.67
C LEU A 161 1.84 -1.70 -1.67
N GLU A 162 2.90 -1.93 -2.46
CA GLU A 162 4.01 -0.98 -2.62
C GLU A 162 3.53 0.36 -3.21
N ILE A 163 2.44 0.36 -4.01
CA ILE A 163 1.80 1.59 -4.51
C ILE A 163 1.25 2.41 -3.36
N ALA A 164 0.49 1.76 -2.46
CA ALA A 164 -0.12 2.43 -1.32
C ALA A 164 0.93 2.98 -0.34
N ASP A 165 1.99 2.21 -0.07
CA ASP A 165 3.10 2.65 0.79
C ASP A 165 3.81 3.87 0.20
N ALA A 166 4.07 3.87 -1.12
CA ALA A 166 4.68 4.99 -1.80
C ALA A 166 3.77 6.24 -1.80
N ILE A 167 2.47 6.09 -2.08
CA ILE A 167 1.49 7.19 -1.97
C ILE A 167 1.48 7.76 -0.56
N ASN A 168 1.43 6.89 0.46
CA ASN A 168 1.41 7.32 1.85
C ASN A 168 2.71 8.02 2.28
N ALA A 169 3.85 7.66 1.71
CA ALA A 169 5.10 8.39 1.93
C ALA A 169 5.01 9.84 1.43
N TYR A 170 4.45 10.07 0.24
CA TYR A 170 4.22 11.42 -0.28
C TYR A 170 3.17 12.18 0.55
N ARG A 171 2.09 11.53 0.97
CA ARG A 171 1.06 12.14 1.82
C ARG A 171 1.61 12.55 3.19
N ARG A 172 2.42 11.71 3.84
CA ARG A 172 3.11 12.09 5.09
C ARG A 172 4.00 13.30 4.90
N ASN A 173 4.80 13.32 3.83
CA ASN A 173 5.67 14.45 3.52
C ASN A 173 4.89 15.75 3.26
N ALA A 174 3.68 15.64 2.73
CA ALA A 174 2.76 16.76 2.52
C ALA A 174 1.97 17.15 3.79
N GLY A 175 2.11 16.44 4.91
CA GLY A 175 1.34 16.68 6.12
C GLY A 175 -0.10 16.16 6.06
N LEU A 176 -0.41 15.26 5.14
CA LEU A 176 -1.72 14.64 4.98
C LEU A 176 -1.80 13.30 5.75
N PRO A 177 -2.99 12.91 6.20
CA PRO A 177 -3.21 11.58 6.76
C PRO A 177 -2.89 10.48 5.75
N GLU A 178 -2.33 9.38 6.22
CA GLU A 178 -2.20 8.16 5.43
C GLU A 178 -3.58 7.59 5.08
N LEU A 179 -3.68 7.03 3.88
CA LEU A 179 -4.87 6.32 3.43
C LEU A 179 -4.72 4.83 3.72
N LYS A 180 -5.76 4.25 4.30
CA LYS A 180 -5.89 2.80 4.44
C LYS A 180 -6.40 2.18 3.15
N LEU A 181 -6.25 0.88 3.01
CA LEU A 181 -6.70 0.12 1.87
C LEU A 181 -8.10 -0.45 2.11
N ASP A 182 -8.98 -0.34 1.10
CA ASP A 182 -10.21 -1.12 1.09
C ASP A 182 -10.02 -2.43 0.29
N PRO A 183 -9.86 -3.57 0.95
CA PRO A 183 -9.61 -4.83 0.27
C PRO A 183 -10.79 -5.27 -0.63
N TYR A 184 -11.99 -4.80 -0.37
CA TYR A 184 -13.18 -5.18 -1.16
C TYR A 184 -13.35 -4.36 -2.44
N SER A 185 -12.59 -3.27 -2.60
CA SER A 185 -12.52 -2.50 -3.84
C SER A 185 -11.42 -2.99 -4.80
N PHE A 186 -10.49 -3.84 -4.37
CA PHE A 186 -9.40 -4.36 -5.23
C PHE A 186 -9.89 -5.04 -6.51
N PRO A 187 -10.99 -5.82 -6.52
CA PRO A 187 -11.54 -6.34 -7.76
C PRO A 187 -11.86 -5.25 -8.79
N ALA A 188 -12.33 -4.09 -8.35
CA ALA A 188 -12.63 -2.98 -9.25
C ALA A 188 -11.36 -2.40 -9.88
N SER A 189 -10.31 -2.16 -9.09
CA SER A 189 -9.00 -1.72 -9.59
C SER A 189 -8.40 -2.72 -10.56
N GLN A 190 -8.48 -4.01 -10.27
CA GLN A 190 -7.98 -5.06 -11.17
C GLN A 190 -8.76 -5.09 -12.50
N VAL A 191 -10.09 -4.96 -12.46
CA VAL A 191 -10.92 -4.91 -13.67
C VAL A 191 -10.65 -3.64 -14.48
N GLN A 192 -10.48 -2.49 -13.83
CA GLN A 192 -10.13 -1.24 -14.50
C GLN A 192 -8.76 -1.33 -15.18
N LEU A 193 -7.79 -1.97 -14.55
CA LEU A 193 -6.49 -2.24 -15.13
C LEU A 193 -6.58 -3.11 -16.40
N GLU A 194 -7.42 -4.17 -16.39
CA GLU A 194 -7.68 -4.98 -17.59
C GLU A 194 -8.37 -4.19 -18.70
N TYR A 195 -9.30 -3.30 -18.34
CA TYR A 195 -9.91 -2.41 -19.32
C TYR A 195 -8.89 -1.47 -19.94
N PHE A 196 -8.02 -0.87 -19.11
CA PHE A 196 -6.97 0.05 -19.60
C PHE A 196 -6.05 -0.64 -20.60
N LYS A 197 -5.64 -1.90 -20.35
CA LYS A 197 -4.85 -2.71 -21.30
C LYS A 197 -5.51 -2.85 -22.66
N LYS A 198 -6.84 -2.95 -22.68
CA LYS A 198 -7.64 -3.14 -23.90
C LYS A 198 -7.96 -1.83 -24.61
N ALA A 199 -8.32 -0.80 -23.87
CA ALA A 199 -8.85 0.45 -24.39
C ALA A 199 -7.84 1.60 -24.41
N ASN A 200 -6.71 1.47 -23.70
CA ASN A 200 -5.74 2.52 -23.44
C ASN A 200 -6.41 3.81 -22.88
N TRP A 201 -7.40 3.64 -22.05
CA TRP A 201 -8.18 4.70 -21.44
C TRP A 201 -8.82 4.25 -20.14
N HIS A 202 -9.13 5.21 -19.25
CA HIS A 202 -9.80 4.98 -17.98
C HIS A 202 -11.23 4.46 -18.14
N MET A 203 -11.64 3.53 -17.31
CA MET A 203 -12.98 2.97 -17.34
C MET A 203 -13.99 3.80 -16.54
N PHE A 204 -13.62 4.25 -15.35
CA PHE A 204 -14.44 5.00 -14.38
C PHE A 204 -15.80 4.34 -14.04
N LYS A 205 -16.03 3.09 -14.44
CA LYS A 205 -17.31 2.40 -14.24
C LYS A 205 -17.48 1.89 -12.82
N TYR A 206 -16.41 1.37 -12.23
CA TYR A 206 -16.45 0.71 -10.93
C TYR A 206 -15.88 1.57 -9.81
N LEU A 207 -14.85 2.31 -10.08
CA LEU A 207 -14.24 3.28 -9.17
C LEU A 207 -13.94 4.58 -9.93
N PRO A 208 -14.27 5.74 -9.35
CA PRO A 208 -13.83 7.03 -9.86
C PRO A 208 -12.37 7.31 -9.42
N ASN A 209 -11.80 8.39 -9.93
CA ASN A 209 -10.55 8.99 -9.43
C ASN A 209 -9.38 8.00 -9.42
N GLU A 210 -9.13 7.37 -10.57
CA GLU A 210 -8.04 6.42 -10.75
C GLU A 210 -6.80 7.05 -11.38
N ASN A 211 -5.63 6.65 -10.89
CA ASN A 211 -4.33 6.86 -11.51
C ASN A 211 -3.85 5.56 -12.14
N VAL A 212 -3.39 5.61 -13.38
CA VAL A 212 -2.81 4.45 -14.08
C VAL A 212 -1.45 4.81 -14.66
N ALA A 213 -0.48 3.90 -14.55
CA ALA A 213 0.81 3.99 -15.22
C ALA A 213 1.27 2.61 -15.70
N TYR A 214 2.07 2.57 -16.76
CA TYR A 214 2.65 1.33 -17.30
C TYR A 214 4.15 1.48 -17.54
N GLY A 215 4.87 0.36 -17.52
CA GLY A 215 6.32 0.35 -17.74
C GLY A 215 7.13 0.74 -16.49
N PHE A 216 6.53 0.78 -15.32
CA PHE A 216 7.17 1.15 -14.06
C PHE A 216 7.02 0.04 -13.01
N SER A 217 7.95 0.03 -12.04
CA SER A 217 7.69 -0.66 -10.77
C SER A 217 6.53 0.03 -10.02
N PRO A 218 5.90 -0.63 -9.03
CA PRO A 218 4.83 0.00 -8.26
C PRO A 218 5.20 1.37 -7.68
N ALA A 219 6.34 1.48 -7.00
CA ALA A 219 6.82 2.76 -6.46
C ALA A 219 7.20 3.76 -7.58
N GLY A 220 7.81 3.27 -8.67
CA GLY A 220 8.16 4.12 -9.81
C GLY A 220 6.94 4.72 -10.52
N ALA A 221 5.80 4.04 -10.54
CA ALA A 221 4.54 4.59 -11.02
C ALA A 221 4.08 5.77 -10.16
N VAL A 222 4.20 5.65 -8.85
CA VAL A 222 3.85 6.72 -7.90
C VAL A 222 4.78 7.94 -8.07
N ASP A 223 6.07 7.71 -8.24
CA ASP A 223 7.03 8.79 -8.56
C ASP A 223 6.68 9.48 -9.88
N PHE A 224 6.27 8.71 -10.89
CA PHE A 224 5.81 9.25 -12.17
C PHE A 224 4.59 10.16 -11.99
N TRP A 225 3.59 9.74 -11.24
CA TRP A 225 2.41 10.55 -10.92
C TRP A 225 2.77 11.81 -10.13
N PHE A 226 3.67 11.69 -9.15
CA PHE A 226 4.08 12.83 -8.33
C PHE A 226 4.87 13.88 -9.11
N ASN A 227 5.55 13.50 -10.18
CA ASN A 227 6.33 14.43 -11.01
C ASN A 227 5.46 15.51 -11.71
N GLU A 228 4.14 15.31 -11.78
CA GLU A 228 3.20 16.35 -12.25
C GLU A 228 3.15 17.58 -11.32
N LYS A 229 3.68 17.49 -10.10
CA LYS A 229 3.80 18.61 -9.13
C LYS A 229 4.37 19.87 -9.75
N ALA A 230 5.44 19.75 -10.53
CA ALA A 230 6.09 20.91 -11.15
C ALA A 230 5.17 21.60 -12.16
N THR A 231 4.34 20.83 -12.86
CA THR A 231 3.31 21.35 -13.78
C THR A 231 2.20 22.02 -12.99
N TYR A 232 1.72 21.39 -11.93
CA TYR A 232 0.70 21.96 -11.05
C TYR A 232 1.13 23.29 -10.46
N GLN A 233 2.36 23.41 -9.94
CA GLN A 233 2.86 24.66 -9.35
C GLN A 233 2.84 25.82 -10.35
N LYS A 234 3.16 25.57 -11.61
CA LYS A 234 3.06 26.59 -12.67
C LYS A 234 1.61 26.97 -12.96
N MET A 235 0.73 25.99 -12.99
CA MET A 235 -0.69 26.20 -13.23
C MET A 235 -1.39 26.88 -12.07
N ALA A 236 -1.00 26.56 -10.83
CA ALA A 236 -1.58 27.15 -9.63
C ALA A 236 -1.50 28.69 -9.65
N ALA A 237 -0.37 29.23 -10.07
CA ALA A 237 -0.22 30.68 -10.23
C ALA A 237 -1.18 31.25 -11.29
N GLN A 238 -1.40 30.53 -12.40
CA GLN A 238 -2.29 30.95 -13.49
C GLN A 238 -3.77 30.96 -13.09
N TYR A 239 -4.20 29.96 -12.33
CA TYR A 239 -5.59 29.74 -11.97
C TYR A 239 -5.94 30.21 -10.54
N GLY A 240 -4.99 30.84 -9.84
CA GLY A 240 -5.20 31.33 -8.46
C GLY A 240 -5.46 30.19 -7.46
N LEU A 241 -4.80 29.05 -7.65
CA LEU A 241 -4.91 27.88 -6.78
C LEU A 241 -3.86 27.89 -5.68
N SER A 242 -4.17 27.23 -4.58
CA SER A 242 -3.21 27.03 -3.48
C SER A 242 -2.10 26.05 -3.90
N THR A 243 -0.87 26.32 -3.49
CA THR A 243 0.25 25.36 -3.56
C THR A 243 0.48 24.61 -2.26
N ASP A 244 -0.34 24.86 -1.24
CA ASP A 244 -0.36 24.11 0.01
C ASP A 244 -0.98 22.73 -0.23
N GLU A 245 -0.16 21.68 -0.13
CA GLU A 245 -0.55 20.31 -0.43
C GLU A 245 -1.64 19.80 0.51
N THR A 246 -1.75 20.35 1.72
CA THR A 246 -2.82 19.97 2.67
C THR A 246 -4.20 20.46 2.25
N GLN A 247 -4.27 21.40 1.31
CA GLN A 247 -5.51 22.01 0.83
C GLN A 247 -5.93 21.53 -0.56
N ILE A 248 -5.26 20.52 -1.10
CA ILE A 248 -5.62 19.94 -2.40
C ILE A 248 -6.95 19.20 -2.24
N ASP A 249 -7.96 19.69 -2.95
CA ASP A 249 -9.23 19.02 -3.24
C ASP A 249 -9.27 18.82 -4.76
N ALA A 250 -9.02 17.60 -5.20
CA ALA A 250 -8.84 17.29 -6.62
C ALA A 250 -10.10 17.62 -7.43
N ASN A 251 -11.28 17.39 -6.86
CA ASN A 251 -12.55 17.66 -7.52
C ASN A 251 -12.82 19.17 -7.64
N ASP A 252 -12.58 19.94 -6.57
CA ASP A 252 -12.72 21.40 -6.61
C ASP A 252 -11.78 22.02 -7.63
N ILE A 253 -10.54 21.53 -7.68
CA ILE A 253 -9.56 21.98 -8.66
C ILE A 253 -9.99 21.61 -10.08
N TYR A 254 -10.48 20.38 -10.32
CA TYR A 254 -11.01 19.95 -11.62
C TYR A 254 -12.09 20.91 -12.13
N MET A 255 -13.03 21.29 -11.25
CA MET A 255 -14.11 22.22 -11.59
C MET A 255 -13.60 23.61 -11.95
N LYS A 256 -12.48 24.04 -11.39
CA LYS A 256 -11.88 25.36 -11.65
C LYS A 256 -11.05 25.41 -12.93
N ILE A 257 -10.28 24.35 -13.23
CA ILE A 257 -9.32 24.36 -14.36
C ILE A 257 -9.84 23.62 -15.59
N GLY A 258 -10.86 22.78 -15.46
CA GLY A 258 -11.44 21.98 -16.54
C GLY A 258 -10.64 20.74 -16.91
N ALA A 259 -11.24 19.87 -17.70
CA ALA A 259 -10.71 18.53 -18.02
C ALA A 259 -9.34 18.54 -18.70
N GLU A 260 -9.13 19.46 -19.68
CA GLU A 260 -7.88 19.51 -20.44
C GLU A 260 -6.68 19.90 -19.57
N ALA A 261 -6.88 20.87 -18.67
CA ALA A 261 -5.83 21.29 -17.75
C ALA A 261 -5.60 20.24 -16.66
N PHE A 262 -6.69 19.64 -16.14
CA PHE A 262 -6.63 18.58 -15.14
C PHE A 262 -5.87 17.36 -15.65
N ALA A 263 -6.04 16.96 -16.90
CA ALA A 263 -5.33 15.82 -17.49
C ALA A 263 -3.80 15.92 -17.44
N LYS A 264 -3.25 17.12 -17.15
CA LYS A 264 -1.79 17.36 -17.05
C LYS A 264 -1.26 17.23 -15.62
N VAL A 265 -2.14 17.17 -14.63
CA VAL A 265 -1.81 17.25 -13.19
C VAL A 265 -2.70 16.35 -12.33
N GLY A 266 -3.60 15.61 -12.95
CA GLY A 266 -4.63 14.85 -12.26
C GLY A 266 -4.08 13.76 -11.36
N HIS A 267 -3.02 13.08 -11.78
CA HIS A 267 -2.41 12.03 -10.97
C HIS A 267 -1.85 12.60 -9.65
N TYR A 268 -1.10 13.70 -9.73
CA TYR A 268 -0.57 14.38 -8.55
C TYR A 268 -1.69 14.87 -7.62
N LEU A 269 -2.73 15.48 -8.19
CA LEU A 269 -3.86 16.01 -7.40
C LEU A 269 -4.62 14.91 -6.69
N GLN A 270 -4.90 13.79 -7.35
CA GLN A 270 -5.60 12.66 -6.74
C GLN A 270 -4.78 12.02 -5.62
N MET A 271 -3.46 11.90 -5.77
CA MET A 271 -2.59 11.36 -4.72
C MET A 271 -2.65 12.18 -3.43
N LEU A 272 -2.76 13.51 -3.53
CA LEU A 272 -2.75 14.43 -2.42
C LEU A 272 -4.14 14.96 -2.07
N ASP A 273 -5.20 14.40 -2.65
CA ASP A 273 -6.56 14.82 -2.34
C ASP A 273 -6.87 14.64 -0.85
N ASN A 274 -7.20 15.75 -0.20
CA ASN A 274 -7.52 15.77 1.23
C ASN A 274 -8.91 15.21 1.55
N LYS A 275 -9.71 14.91 0.52
CA LYS A 275 -11.02 14.25 0.65
C LYS A 275 -10.94 12.75 0.49
N ALA A 276 -9.83 12.22 0.01
CA ALA A 276 -9.65 10.79 -0.08
C ALA A 276 -9.65 10.15 1.32
N THR A 277 -10.38 9.05 1.48
CA THR A 277 -10.59 8.35 2.76
C THR A 277 -9.95 6.97 2.78
N ALA A 278 -9.78 6.35 1.61
CA ALA A 278 -9.14 5.05 1.46
C ALA A 278 -8.57 4.89 0.04
N LEU A 279 -7.80 3.82 -0.16
CA LEU A 279 -7.21 3.42 -1.45
C LEU A 279 -7.72 2.04 -1.86
N SER A 280 -7.84 1.87 -3.18
CA SER A 280 -7.82 0.57 -3.85
C SER A 280 -6.64 0.56 -4.81
N VAL A 281 -5.91 -0.56 -4.92
CA VAL A 281 -4.72 -0.65 -5.76
C VAL A 281 -4.71 -1.96 -6.57
N ALA A 282 -4.11 -1.93 -7.75
CA ALA A 282 -3.82 -3.10 -8.54
C ALA A 282 -2.45 -2.99 -9.24
N TYR A 283 -1.79 -4.12 -9.43
CA TYR A 283 -0.53 -4.22 -10.16
C TYR A 283 -0.54 -5.43 -11.09
N ASP A 284 -0.21 -5.23 -12.36
CA ASP A 284 0.03 -6.32 -13.30
C ASP A 284 1.53 -6.46 -13.56
N PRO A 285 2.15 -7.55 -13.04
CA PRO A 285 3.58 -7.77 -13.20
C PRO A 285 3.99 -8.06 -14.65
N THR A 286 3.07 -8.54 -15.51
CA THR A 286 3.37 -8.89 -16.90
C THR A 286 3.65 -7.64 -17.74
N ASN A 287 2.89 -6.58 -17.51
CA ASN A 287 2.98 -5.34 -18.27
C ASN A 287 3.60 -4.20 -17.42
N ALA A 288 4.02 -4.49 -16.20
CA ALA A 288 4.45 -3.48 -15.24
C ALA A 288 3.45 -2.32 -15.14
N MET A 289 2.17 -2.65 -14.98
CA MET A 289 1.10 -1.67 -14.89
C MET A 289 0.64 -1.52 -13.46
N SER A 290 0.49 -0.28 -13.03
CA SER A 290 0.02 0.11 -11.71
C SER A 290 -1.26 0.91 -11.82
N GLU A 291 -2.20 0.66 -10.92
CA GLU A 291 -3.43 1.42 -10.76
C GLU A 291 -3.65 1.74 -9.28
N ALA A 292 -4.12 2.95 -9.01
CA ALA A 292 -4.59 3.37 -7.69
C ALA A 292 -5.88 4.17 -7.84
N ALA A 293 -6.93 3.75 -7.16
CA ALA A 293 -8.19 4.49 -7.05
C ALA A 293 -8.32 5.10 -5.66
N PHE A 294 -8.75 6.37 -5.63
CA PHE A 294 -8.90 7.16 -4.41
C PHE A 294 -10.38 7.25 -4.03
N LEU A 295 -10.72 6.62 -2.91
CA LEU A 295 -12.10 6.53 -2.43
C LEU A 295 -12.43 7.73 -1.55
N HIS A 296 -13.61 8.33 -1.76
CA HIS A 296 -14.08 9.50 -1.01
C HIS A 296 -15.20 9.17 -0.01
N SER A 297 -15.73 7.97 -0.08
CA SER A 297 -16.69 7.49 0.91
C SER A 297 -15.99 6.83 2.09
N PRO A 298 -16.49 7.02 3.33
CA PRO A 298 -15.95 6.32 4.49
C PRO A 298 -15.99 4.80 4.30
N VAL A 299 -14.83 4.15 4.55
CA VAL A 299 -14.69 2.69 4.44
C VAL A 299 -14.40 2.13 5.83
N THR A 300 -15.35 1.37 6.37
CA THR A 300 -15.21 0.77 7.72
C THR A 300 -14.33 -0.47 7.73
N SER A 301 -14.14 -1.11 6.57
CA SER A 301 -13.30 -2.29 6.35
C SER A 301 -11.85 -1.96 6.01
N ALA A 302 -11.49 -0.67 5.97
CA ALA A 302 -10.17 -0.26 5.55
C ALA A 302 -9.08 -0.69 6.53
N VAL A 303 -8.02 -1.30 6.00
CA VAL A 303 -6.88 -1.85 6.73
C VAL A 303 -5.57 -1.21 6.27
N THR A 304 -4.52 -1.34 7.07
CA THR A 304 -3.16 -0.92 6.67
C THR A 304 -2.57 -1.87 5.62
N THR A 305 -1.51 -1.45 4.94
CA THR A 305 -0.77 -2.31 4.00
C THR A 305 -0.22 -3.56 4.67
N SER A 306 0.33 -3.46 5.89
CA SER A 306 0.85 -4.60 6.64
C SER A 306 -0.26 -5.58 7.09
N GLU A 307 -1.39 -5.07 7.57
CA GLU A 307 -2.54 -5.92 7.92
C GLU A 307 -3.05 -6.70 6.70
N LEU A 308 -3.20 -6.03 5.55
CA LEU A 308 -3.65 -6.70 4.33
C LEU A 308 -2.61 -7.70 3.83
N ALA A 309 -1.33 -7.35 3.85
CA ALA A 309 -0.26 -8.27 3.48
C ALA A 309 -0.28 -9.56 4.31
N GLN A 310 -0.49 -9.44 5.62
CA GLN A 310 -0.63 -10.58 6.51
C GLN A 310 -1.86 -11.43 6.16
N GLN A 311 -3.01 -10.80 5.95
CA GLN A 311 -4.26 -11.49 5.57
C GLN A 311 -4.10 -12.26 4.25
N LEU A 312 -3.48 -11.67 3.24
CA LEU A 312 -3.24 -12.30 1.95
C LEU A 312 -2.31 -13.52 2.07
N ARG A 313 -1.23 -13.41 2.85
CA ARG A 313 -0.32 -14.53 3.09
C ARG A 313 -1.00 -15.67 3.85
N GLN A 314 -1.76 -15.35 4.89
CA GLN A 314 -2.54 -16.36 5.63
C GLN A 314 -3.61 -17.01 4.75
N GLY A 315 -4.25 -16.23 3.89
CA GLY A 315 -5.27 -16.72 2.95
C GLY A 315 -4.72 -17.62 1.86
N ALA A 316 -3.45 -17.55 1.51
CA ALA A 316 -2.87 -18.29 0.39
C ALA A 316 -3.02 -19.81 0.51
N GLY A 317 -2.94 -20.36 1.73
CA GLY A 317 -3.14 -21.77 1.99
C GLY A 317 -4.60 -22.24 1.98
N ALA A 318 -5.55 -21.30 2.08
CA ALA A 318 -6.99 -21.57 2.15
C ALA A 318 -7.70 -21.29 0.83
N THR A 319 -6.99 -20.78 -0.18
CA THR A 319 -7.57 -20.37 -1.46
C THR A 319 -7.51 -21.46 -2.52
N THR A 320 -8.45 -21.42 -3.45
CA THR A 320 -8.42 -22.24 -4.67
C THR A 320 -7.24 -21.81 -5.54
N THR A 321 -6.40 -22.74 -5.92
CA THR A 321 -5.25 -22.48 -6.78
C THR A 321 -5.66 -22.36 -8.25
N ARG A 322 -4.79 -21.76 -9.10
CA ARG A 322 -4.98 -21.74 -10.56
C ARG A 322 -5.05 -23.14 -11.15
N ALA A 323 -4.30 -24.10 -10.59
CA ALA A 323 -4.33 -25.47 -11.02
C ALA A 323 -5.71 -26.10 -10.76
N ASP A 324 -6.32 -25.82 -9.61
CA ASP A 324 -7.66 -26.32 -9.27
C ASP A 324 -8.73 -25.70 -10.17
N VAL A 325 -8.63 -24.38 -10.44
CA VAL A 325 -9.54 -23.68 -11.36
C VAL A 325 -9.42 -24.25 -12.78
N LYS A 326 -8.18 -24.47 -13.26
CA LYS A 326 -7.93 -25.07 -14.56
C LYS A 326 -8.47 -26.49 -14.64
N ALA A 327 -8.22 -27.31 -13.63
CA ALA A 327 -8.74 -28.70 -13.60
C ALA A 327 -10.26 -28.72 -13.66
N LYS A 328 -10.93 -27.82 -12.94
CA LYS A 328 -12.40 -27.69 -12.98
C LYS A 328 -12.91 -27.19 -14.33
N SER A 329 -12.20 -26.24 -14.94
CA SER A 329 -12.51 -25.77 -16.30
C SER A 329 -12.35 -26.86 -17.34
N ASP A 330 -11.26 -27.65 -17.25
CA ASP A 330 -11.00 -28.76 -18.15
C ASP A 330 -12.06 -29.90 -17.97
N GLU A 331 -12.51 -30.13 -16.72
CA GLU A 331 -13.61 -31.07 -16.42
C GLU A 331 -14.93 -30.63 -17.08
N VAL A 332 -15.27 -29.35 -16.96
CA VAL A 332 -16.49 -28.78 -17.58
C VAL A 332 -16.42 -28.77 -19.09
N ALA A 333 -15.24 -28.53 -19.67
CA ALA A 333 -15.06 -28.56 -21.14
C ALA A 333 -15.16 -29.95 -21.75
N ASN A 334 -15.03 -31.01 -20.93
CA ASN A 334 -15.12 -32.40 -21.34
C ASN A 334 -16.50 -33.05 -21.08
N LEU A 335 -17.46 -32.28 -20.55
CA LEU A 335 -18.87 -32.66 -20.41
C LEU A 335 -19.70 -32.16 -21.58
#